data_ff0c82334f96b8587f1565618be95ce5
#
_entry.id   ff0c82334f96b8587f1565618be95ce5
#
_cell.length_a   1.000
_cell.length_b   1.000
_cell.length_c   1.000
_cell.angle_alpha   90.00
_cell.angle_beta   90.00
_cell.angle_gamma   90.00
#
_symmetry.space_group_name_H-M   'P 1'
#
loop_
_entity.id
_entity.type
_entity.pdbx_description
1 polymer ?
#
loop_
_entity_poly.entity_id
_entity_poly.type
_entity_poly.pdbx_seq_one_letter_code
_entity_poly.pdbx_strand_id
1 'polypeptide(L)'
;MLIPLVTVTWFFFGWWIYWAFPTGPYIAPSIMTESSGLILGGGFGANELANPMSPVMAVNLNDHINGVFWAAFLLFSWTAASIVSGAIIERITTFAFGILAIAIGSVFWTIDAAWGWHFDGWMLKLLGYHDAYASGVIHAVAGGFALGVLAVLGPRIGKFSSSGEPRNIGPRNPWLVCIAVSYTHLTLPTILRV
;
A
#
# COMPACT_ATOMS: atom_id res chain seq x y z
N MET A 1 -10.46 -4.80 11.34
CA MET A 1 -9.37 -4.13 12.08
C MET A 1 -8.41 -3.38 11.15
N LEU A 2 -7.97 -3.98 10.04
CA LEU A 2 -7.03 -3.36 9.08
C LEU A 2 -7.54 -2.01 8.54
N ILE A 3 -8.75 -1.97 7.98
CA ILE A 3 -9.33 -0.79 7.34
C ILE A 3 -9.29 0.45 8.26
N PRO A 4 -9.88 0.45 9.47
CA PRO A 4 -9.87 1.64 10.31
C PRO A 4 -8.46 2.07 10.74
N LEU A 5 -7.57 1.13 11.06
CA LEU A 5 -6.20 1.46 11.48
C LEU A 5 -5.42 2.15 10.34
N VAL A 6 -5.45 1.56 9.15
CA VAL A 6 -4.73 2.10 8.00
C VAL A 6 -5.36 3.41 7.54
N THR A 7 -6.69 3.57 7.59
CA THR A 7 -7.35 4.82 7.23
C THR A 7 -6.91 5.98 8.12
N VAL A 8 -6.89 5.75 9.45
CA VAL A 8 -6.46 6.79 10.41
C VAL A 8 -5.00 7.17 10.17
N THR A 9 -4.11 6.20 10.04
CA THR A 9 -2.68 6.48 9.82
C THR A 9 -2.40 7.05 8.44
N TRP A 10 -3.13 6.63 7.41
CA TRP A 10 -3.09 7.23 6.09
C TRP A 10 -3.50 8.71 6.12
N PHE A 11 -4.58 9.03 6.82
CA PHE A 11 -5.05 10.41 6.96
C PHE A 11 -4.00 11.32 7.60
N PHE A 12 -3.35 10.86 8.69
CA PHE A 12 -2.42 11.70 9.43
C PHE A 12 -1.04 11.81 8.78
N PHE A 13 -0.53 10.76 8.15
CA PHE A 13 0.84 10.78 7.63
C PHE A 13 1.07 10.00 6.32
N GLY A 14 0.24 9.03 5.95
CA GLY A 14 0.49 8.25 4.74
C GLY A 14 0.48 9.11 3.47
N TRP A 15 -0.50 9.97 3.31
CA TRP A 15 -0.56 10.90 2.18
C TRP A 15 0.60 11.90 2.15
N TRP A 16 0.99 12.39 3.31
CA TRP A 16 2.17 13.25 3.44
C TRP A 16 3.46 12.53 3.01
N ILE A 17 3.65 11.26 3.41
CA ILE A 17 4.82 10.46 3.00
C ILE A 17 4.92 10.38 1.48
N TYR A 18 3.82 10.16 0.78
CA TYR A 18 3.79 10.12 -0.68
C TYR A 18 4.36 11.39 -1.32
N TRP A 19 4.03 12.55 -0.78
CA TRP A 19 4.50 13.83 -1.29
C TRP A 19 5.89 14.23 -0.80
N ALA A 20 6.31 13.72 0.35
CA ALA A 20 7.56 14.12 1.00
C ALA A 20 8.80 13.36 0.49
N PHE A 21 8.63 12.15 -0.07
CA PHE A 21 9.75 11.26 -0.39
C PHE A 21 9.92 10.86 -1.87
N PRO A 22 9.45 11.60 -2.88
CA PRO A 22 9.53 11.13 -4.26
C PRO A 22 10.97 11.00 -4.77
N THR A 23 11.89 11.85 -4.31
CA THR A 23 13.25 11.91 -4.82
C THR A 23 14.23 10.98 -4.10
N GLY A 24 13.78 10.26 -3.07
CA GLY A 24 14.64 9.34 -2.34
C GLY A 24 14.29 9.26 -0.84
N PRO A 25 15.21 8.77 0.01
CA PRO A 25 14.95 8.50 1.42
C PRO A 25 14.95 9.75 2.32
N TYR A 26 15.14 10.92 1.79
CA TYR A 26 15.10 12.19 2.51
C TYR A 26 13.95 13.06 2.01
N ILE A 27 13.44 13.92 2.88
CA ILE A 27 12.42 14.90 2.53
C ILE A 27 13.06 15.92 1.60
N ALA A 28 12.60 15.94 0.35
CA ALA A 28 12.97 16.96 -0.61
C ALA A 28 11.69 17.50 -1.24
N PRO A 29 11.42 18.79 -1.11
CA PRO A 29 10.33 19.41 -1.87
C PRO A 29 10.64 19.22 -3.35
N SER A 30 9.75 18.60 -4.07
CA SER A 30 9.91 18.42 -5.50
C SER A 30 9.53 19.72 -6.22
N ILE A 31 10.22 20.00 -7.30
CA ILE A 31 9.91 21.16 -8.16
C ILE A 31 8.46 21.02 -8.69
N MET A 32 8.02 19.80 -8.92
CA MET A 32 6.63 19.53 -9.33
C MET A 32 5.62 19.73 -8.20
N THR A 33 6.04 19.69 -6.95
CA THR A 33 5.14 19.98 -5.82
C THR A 33 4.71 21.45 -5.83
N GLU A 34 5.60 22.35 -6.22
CA GLU A 34 5.26 23.77 -6.40
C GLU A 34 4.40 23.99 -7.65
N SER A 35 4.64 23.25 -8.71
CA SER A 35 3.89 23.38 -9.98
C SER A 35 2.68 22.45 -10.08
N SER A 36 2.61 21.38 -9.30
CA SER A 36 1.46 20.46 -9.28
C SER A 36 0.20 21.07 -8.69
N GLY A 37 0.30 22.23 -8.06
CA GLY A 37 -0.82 23.10 -7.80
C GLY A 37 -1.67 23.39 -9.03
N LEU A 38 -1.06 23.40 -10.20
CA LEU A 38 -1.73 23.55 -11.50
C LEU A 38 -2.35 22.24 -12.02
N ILE A 39 -1.78 21.09 -11.70
CA ILE A 39 -2.19 19.79 -12.25
C ILE A 39 -3.09 19.03 -11.30
N LEU A 40 -2.85 19.14 -9.99
CA LEU A 40 -3.57 18.41 -8.94
C LEU A 40 -4.33 19.33 -7.98
N GLY A 41 -4.42 20.63 -8.28
CA GLY A 41 -5.24 21.58 -7.53
C GLY A 41 -4.66 22.06 -6.19
N GLY A 42 -3.43 21.77 -5.86
CA GLY A 42 -2.81 22.24 -4.62
C GLY A 42 -1.31 22.03 -4.62
N GLY A 43 -0.53 23.08 -4.91
CA GLY A 43 0.90 23.08 -4.69
C GLY A 43 1.20 23.04 -3.18
N PHE A 44 2.01 22.06 -2.77
CA PHE A 44 2.53 22.01 -1.41
C PHE A 44 3.88 22.71 -1.39
N GLY A 45 3.98 23.81 -0.66
CA GLY A 45 5.27 24.45 -0.40
C GLY A 45 6.15 23.60 0.53
N ALA A 46 7.42 23.95 0.61
CA ALA A 46 8.36 23.23 1.48
C ALA A 46 7.95 23.24 2.96
N ASN A 47 7.28 24.30 3.41
CA ASN A 47 6.80 24.42 4.80
C ASN A 47 5.63 23.48 5.09
N GLU A 48 4.74 23.28 4.13
CA GLU A 48 3.62 22.35 4.25
C GLU A 48 4.10 20.92 4.26
N LEU A 49 5.09 20.57 3.43
CA LEU A 49 5.70 19.25 3.42
C LEU A 49 6.49 18.95 4.70
N ALA A 50 7.02 19.97 5.39
CA ALA A 50 7.68 19.79 6.67
C ALA A 50 6.72 19.47 7.82
N ASN A 51 5.42 19.67 7.65
CA ASN A 51 4.41 19.45 8.68
C ASN A 51 3.31 18.47 8.23
N PRO A 52 3.38 17.18 8.59
CA PRO A 52 2.39 16.19 8.19
C PRO A 52 0.98 16.47 8.73
N MET A 53 0.86 17.31 9.75
CA MET A 53 -0.42 17.73 10.34
C MET A 53 -0.97 19.02 9.75
N SER A 54 -0.30 19.57 8.75
CA SER A 54 -0.78 20.77 8.05
C SER A 54 -2.16 20.54 7.43
N PRO A 55 -3.09 21.49 7.53
CA PRO A 55 -4.39 21.40 6.84
C PRO A 55 -4.26 21.24 5.32
N VAL A 56 -3.16 21.68 4.73
CA VAL A 56 -2.88 21.54 3.29
C VAL A 56 -2.61 20.08 2.92
N MET A 57 -2.08 19.29 3.85
CA MET A 57 -1.86 17.85 3.69
C MET A 57 -3.10 17.02 3.97
N ALA A 58 -4.11 17.59 4.60
CA ALA A 58 -5.42 16.97 4.72
C ALA A 58 -6.11 16.93 3.34
N VAL A 59 -7.12 16.08 3.22
CA VAL A 59 -7.92 16.01 2.00
C VAL A 59 -8.54 17.38 1.73
N ASN A 60 -8.12 18.04 0.67
CA ASN A 60 -8.80 19.26 0.23
C ASN A 60 -10.06 18.88 -0.52
N LEU A 61 -11.19 18.93 0.16
CA LEU A 61 -12.50 18.58 -0.42
C LEU A 61 -12.94 19.55 -1.52
N ASN A 62 -12.33 20.72 -1.62
CA ASN A 62 -12.57 21.68 -2.71
C ASN A 62 -11.76 21.35 -3.97
N ASP A 63 -10.75 20.50 -3.85
CA ASP A 63 -9.96 19.99 -4.95
C ASP A 63 -10.38 18.55 -5.27
N HIS A 64 -11.26 18.42 -6.24
CA HIS A 64 -11.81 17.14 -6.64
C HIS A 64 -10.74 16.15 -7.13
N ILE A 65 -9.71 16.63 -7.82
CA ILE A 65 -8.65 15.77 -8.38
C ILE A 65 -7.80 15.22 -7.23
N ASN A 66 -7.33 16.06 -6.34
CA ASN A 66 -6.51 15.63 -5.19
C ASN A 66 -7.29 14.71 -4.26
N GLY A 67 -8.57 15.01 -4.02
CA GLY A 67 -9.46 14.16 -3.22
C GLY A 67 -9.65 12.77 -3.82
N VAL A 68 -9.80 12.66 -5.14
CA VAL A 68 -9.89 11.37 -5.85
C VAL A 68 -8.59 10.58 -5.73
N PHE A 69 -7.43 11.21 -5.94
CA PHE A 69 -6.13 10.56 -5.77
C PHE A 69 -5.90 10.11 -4.34
N TRP A 70 -6.21 10.95 -3.36
CA TRP A 70 -6.12 10.60 -1.95
C TRP A 70 -6.93 9.32 -1.62
N ALA A 71 -8.17 9.26 -2.10
CA ALA A 71 -9.05 8.13 -1.86
C ALA A 71 -8.58 6.86 -2.59
N ALA A 72 -8.16 6.98 -3.85
CA ALA A 72 -7.62 5.87 -4.62
C ALA A 72 -6.37 5.27 -3.95
N PHE A 73 -5.45 6.11 -3.51
CA PHE A 73 -4.24 5.68 -2.84
C PHE A 73 -4.51 5.09 -1.45
N LEU A 74 -5.55 5.55 -0.74
CA LEU A 74 -6.03 4.88 0.46
C LEU A 74 -6.48 3.45 0.17
N LEU A 75 -7.20 3.21 -0.93
CA LEU A 75 -7.61 1.85 -1.32
C LEU A 75 -6.40 0.96 -1.62
N PHE A 76 -5.38 1.49 -2.27
CA PHE A 76 -4.13 0.77 -2.49
C PHE A 76 -3.38 0.48 -1.19
N SER A 77 -3.40 1.40 -0.24
CA SER A 77 -2.89 1.23 1.12
C SER A 77 -3.54 0.02 1.82
N TRP A 78 -4.87 -0.08 1.76
CA TRP A 78 -5.59 -1.25 2.27
C TRP A 78 -5.22 -2.53 1.53
N THR A 79 -5.03 -2.45 0.21
CA THR A 79 -4.67 -3.59 -0.62
C THR A 79 -3.29 -4.14 -0.24
N ALA A 80 -2.27 -3.28 -0.12
CA ALA A 80 -0.93 -3.69 0.29
C ALA A 80 -0.94 -4.42 1.65
N ALA A 81 -1.63 -3.84 2.65
CA ALA A 81 -1.77 -4.45 3.96
C ALA A 81 -2.59 -5.75 3.93
N SER A 82 -3.60 -5.84 3.07
CA SER A 82 -4.43 -7.04 2.89
C SER A 82 -3.64 -8.19 2.27
N ILE A 83 -2.80 -7.94 1.27
CA ILE A 83 -1.93 -8.96 0.67
C ILE A 83 -1.03 -9.60 1.74
N VAL A 84 -0.38 -8.78 2.57
CA VAL A 84 0.45 -9.27 3.67
C VAL A 84 -0.37 -10.10 4.66
N SER A 85 -1.61 -9.69 4.95
CA SER A 85 -2.49 -10.42 5.88
C SER A 85 -2.72 -11.87 5.45
N GLY A 86 -2.94 -12.10 4.16
CA GLY A 86 -3.16 -13.43 3.61
C GLY A 86 -1.95 -14.36 3.78
N ALA A 87 -0.76 -13.81 3.73
CA ALA A 87 0.48 -14.60 3.90
C ALA A 87 0.73 -15.00 5.36
N ILE A 88 0.38 -14.15 6.33
CA ILE A 88 0.75 -14.31 7.75
C ILE A 88 -0.40 -14.80 8.64
N ILE A 89 -1.59 -15.00 8.06
CA ILE A 89 -2.75 -15.52 8.79
C ILE A 89 -2.38 -16.83 9.50
N GLU A 90 -2.94 -17.05 10.69
CA GLU A 90 -2.67 -18.20 11.59
C GLU A 90 -1.23 -18.27 12.15
N ARG A 91 -0.42 -17.22 11.97
CA ARG A 91 0.99 -17.19 12.40
C ARG A 91 1.32 -16.04 13.35
N ILE A 92 0.43 -15.06 13.45
CA ILE A 92 0.66 -13.82 14.15
C ILE A 92 -0.53 -13.44 15.04
N THR A 93 -0.26 -12.73 16.11
CA THR A 93 -1.32 -12.16 16.96
C THR A 93 -1.99 -10.96 16.29
N THR A 94 -3.24 -10.70 16.62
CA THR A 94 -4.01 -9.58 16.08
C THR A 94 -3.32 -8.23 16.35
N PHE A 95 -2.70 -8.06 17.50
CA PHE A 95 -1.98 -6.84 17.84
C PHE A 95 -0.74 -6.63 16.97
N ALA A 96 0.11 -7.65 16.83
CA ALA A 96 1.28 -7.58 15.96
C ALA A 96 0.90 -7.38 14.50
N PHE A 97 -0.20 -7.99 14.04
CA PHE A 97 -0.74 -7.71 12.71
C PHE A 97 -1.17 -6.23 12.56
N GLY A 98 -1.76 -5.63 13.59
CA GLY A 98 -2.11 -4.20 13.56
C GLY A 98 -0.90 -3.30 13.31
N ILE A 99 0.22 -3.58 13.97
CA ILE A 99 1.49 -2.85 13.75
C ILE A 99 1.99 -3.04 12.32
N LEU A 100 2.00 -4.28 11.82
CA LEU A 100 2.45 -4.57 10.45
C LEU A 100 1.52 -3.93 9.40
N ALA A 101 0.22 -3.90 9.64
CA ALA A 101 -0.74 -3.26 8.75
C ALA A 101 -0.50 -1.75 8.62
N ILE A 102 -0.19 -1.07 9.72
CA ILE A 102 0.20 0.35 9.70
C ILE A 102 1.52 0.51 8.96
N ALA A 103 2.52 -0.29 9.29
CA ALA A 103 3.85 -0.21 8.70
C ALA A 103 3.79 -0.37 7.16
N ILE A 104 3.16 -1.44 6.67
CA ILE A 104 3.07 -1.67 5.23
C ILE A 104 2.09 -0.71 4.56
N GLY A 105 0.90 -0.51 5.11
CA GLY A 105 -0.16 0.26 4.44
C GLY A 105 0.06 1.77 4.44
N SER A 106 0.71 2.33 5.45
CA SER A 106 0.85 3.79 5.57
C SER A 106 2.29 4.30 5.48
N VAL A 107 3.29 3.43 5.50
CA VAL A 107 4.71 3.84 5.47
C VAL A 107 5.45 3.21 4.29
N PHE A 108 5.72 1.91 4.33
CA PHE A 108 6.61 1.28 3.35
C PHE A 108 6.05 1.29 1.93
N TRP A 109 4.78 0.89 1.77
CA TRP A 109 4.12 0.99 0.48
C TRP A 109 4.08 2.43 -0.04
N THR A 110 3.81 3.39 0.84
CA THR A 110 3.66 4.79 0.46
C THR A 110 4.98 5.40 -0.01
N ILE A 111 6.10 5.03 0.61
CA ILE A 111 7.43 5.44 0.17
C ILE A 111 7.72 4.87 -1.24
N ASP A 112 7.43 3.59 -1.45
CA ASP A 112 7.64 2.97 -2.77
C ASP A 112 6.73 3.57 -3.83
N ALA A 113 5.47 3.87 -3.49
CA ALA A 113 4.55 4.60 -4.37
C ALA A 113 5.07 6.01 -4.72
N ALA A 114 5.66 6.70 -3.76
CA ALA A 114 6.33 7.98 -4.02
C ALA A 114 7.48 7.85 -4.99
N TRP A 115 8.23 6.76 -4.94
CA TRP A 115 9.35 6.51 -5.82
C TRP A 115 8.94 6.10 -7.23
N GLY A 116 7.89 5.27 -7.37
CA GLY A 116 7.48 4.66 -8.63
C GLY A 116 6.35 5.38 -9.35
N TRP A 117 5.45 6.03 -8.63
CA TRP A 117 4.25 6.64 -9.21
C TRP A 117 4.19 8.16 -9.13
N HIS A 118 4.99 8.78 -8.26
CA HIS A 118 5.03 10.24 -8.18
C HIS A 118 5.70 10.83 -9.43
N PHE A 119 5.25 11.99 -9.89
CA PHE A 119 5.82 12.68 -11.07
C PHE A 119 7.32 12.93 -10.95
N ASP A 120 7.80 13.18 -9.73
CA ASP A 120 9.22 13.35 -9.42
C ASP A 120 9.84 12.11 -8.79
N GLY A 121 9.16 10.97 -8.86
CA GLY A 121 9.68 9.70 -8.37
C GLY A 121 11.01 9.35 -9.03
N TRP A 122 12.04 9.08 -8.24
CA TRP A 122 13.36 8.81 -8.76
C TRP A 122 13.40 7.56 -9.66
N MET A 123 12.58 6.55 -9.37
CA MET A 123 12.47 5.37 -10.22
C MET A 123 11.89 5.71 -11.59
N LEU A 124 10.87 6.57 -11.63
CA LEU A 124 10.31 7.07 -12.89
C LEU A 124 11.33 7.91 -13.65
N LYS A 125 11.96 8.89 -12.98
CA LYS A 125 12.86 9.87 -13.63
C LYS A 125 14.18 9.27 -14.08
N LEU A 126 14.79 8.40 -13.27
CA LEU A 126 16.13 7.87 -13.55
C LEU A 126 16.10 6.52 -14.25
N LEU A 127 15.14 5.67 -13.97
CA LEU A 127 15.08 4.32 -14.51
C LEU A 127 14.02 4.15 -15.61
N GLY A 128 13.15 5.15 -15.83
CA GLY A 128 12.01 5.02 -16.73
C GLY A 128 10.99 3.97 -16.26
N TYR A 129 10.92 3.74 -14.94
CA TYR A 129 10.02 2.77 -14.36
C TYR A 129 8.56 3.08 -14.71
N HIS A 130 7.83 2.05 -15.13
CA HIS A 130 6.43 2.15 -15.50
C HIS A 130 5.64 1.01 -14.87
N ASP A 131 4.65 1.33 -14.06
CA ASP A 131 3.77 0.36 -13.44
C ASP A 131 2.31 0.85 -13.48
N ALA A 132 1.60 0.48 -14.53
CA ALA A 132 0.22 0.88 -14.73
C ALA A 132 -0.78 0.05 -13.91
N TYR A 133 -0.38 -1.14 -13.44
CA TYR A 133 -1.26 -2.11 -12.80
C TYR A 133 -0.87 -2.48 -11.37
N ALA A 134 0.00 -1.68 -10.77
CA ALA A 134 0.45 -1.89 -9.39
C ALA A 134 1.22 -3.21 -9.15
N SER A 135 1.79 -3.79 -10.20
CA SER A 135 2.53 -5.05 -10.12
C SER A 135 3.76 -4.93 -9.24
N GLY A 136 4.54 -3.87 -9.41
CA GLY A 136 5.71 -3.54 -8.60
C GLY A 136 5.33 -2.83 -7.32
N VAL A 137 4.77 -1.63 -7.47
CA VAL A 137 4.50 -0.68 -6.37
C VAL A 137 3.60 -1.26 -5.27
N ILE A 138 2.70 -2.20 -5.58
CA ILE A 138 1.85 -2.83 -4.56
C ILE A 138 2.21 -4.30 -4.36
N HIS A 139 2.12 -5.10 -5.42
CA HIS A 139 2.18 -6.56 -5.28
C HIS A 139 3.60 -7.06 -4.98
N ALA A 140 4.64 -6.56 -5.65
CA ALA A 140 6.01 -6.96 -5.38
C ALA A 140 6.47 -6.46 -4.00
N VAL A 141 6.13 -5.23 -3.64
CA VAL A 141 6.46 -4.66 -2.31
C VAL A 141 5.74 -5.44 -1.20
N ALA A 142 4.44 -5.65 -1.31
CA ALA A 142 3.68 -6.41 -0.32
C ALA A 142 4.15 -7.89 -0.24
N GLY A 143 4.47 -8.49 -1.39
CA GLY A 143 5.01 -9.85 -1.46
C GLY A 143 6.39 -9.97 -0.82
N GLY A 144 7.29 -9.04 -1.11
CA GLY A 144 8.63 -8.97 -0.49
C GLY A 144 8.56 -8.74 1.02
N PHE A 145 7.68 -7.84 1.45
CA PHE A 145 7.42 -7.60 2.88
C PHE A 145 6.87 -8.87 3.57
N ALA A 146 5.90 -9.53 2.94
CA ALA A 146 5.34 -10.78 3.43
C ALA A 146 6.41 -11.87 3.53
N LEU A 147 7.28 -12.00 2.52
CA LEU A 147 8.39 -12.95 2.53
C LEU A 147 9.34 -12.71 3.71
N GLY A 148 9.72 -11.45 3.96
CA GLY A 148 10.56 -11.09 5.10
C GLY A 148 9.92 -11.45 6.44
N VAL A 149 8.63 -11.15 6.61
CA VAL A 149 7.87 -11.51 7.83
C VAL A 149 7.77 -13.02 7.99
N LEU A 150 7.52 -13.77 6.90
CA LEU A 150 7.42 -15.23 6.94
C LEU A 150 8.76 -15.91 7.26
N ALA A 151 9.88 -15.34 6.84
CA ALA A 151 11.20 -15.85 7.19
C ALA A 151 11.44 -15.82 8.71
N VAL A 152 10.86 -14.84 9.40
CA VAL A 152 10.92 -14.70 10.86
C VAL A 152 9.87 -15.56 11.57
N LEU A 153 8.63 -15.56 11.08
CA LEU A 153 7.52 -16.29 11.72
C LEU A 153 7.60 -17.81 11.55
N GLY A 154 8.22 -18.26 10.45
CA GLY A 154 8.29 -19.68 10.15
C GLY A 154 6.98 -20.30 9.65
N PRO A 155 6.85 -21.63 9.70
CA PRO A 155 5.70 -22.36 9.15
C PRO A 155 4.43 -22.15 9.98
N ARG A 156 3.28 -22.46 9.37
CA ARG A 156 1.97 -22.46 10.04
C ARG A 156 1.97 -23.38 11.26
N ILE A 157 1.23 -22.97 12.28
CA ILE A 157 0.97 -23.81 13.46
C ILE A 157 0.36 -25.15 13.01
N GLY A 158 0.93 -26.25 13.44
CA GLY A 158 0.47 -27.59 13.10
C GLY A 158 0.87 -28.10 11.70
N LYS A 159 1.68 -27.34 10.93
CA LYS A 159 2.19 -27.80 9.61
C LYS A 159 3.11 -28.99 9.72
N PHE A 160 3.92 -29.05 10.78
CA PHE A 160 4.81 -30.17 11.06
C PHE A 160 4.39 -30.89 12.34
N SER A 161 4.58 -32.20 12.37
CA SER A 161 4.44 -33.02 13.59
C SER A 161 5.60 -32.79 14.55
N SER A 162 5.51 -33.32 15.75
CA SER A 162 6.64 -33.34 16.70
C SER A 162 7.88 -34.11 16.17
N SER A 163 7.68 -35.00 15.21
CA SER A 163 8.75 -35.72 14.51
C SER A 163 9.33 -34.98 13.30
N GLY A 164 8.84 -33.76 13.00
CA GLY A 164 9.27 -32.99 11.85
C GLY A 164 8.58 -33.32 10.52
N GLU A 165 7.71 -34.33 10.50
CA GLU A 165 6.98 -34.73 9.30
C GLU A 165 5.91 -33.71 8.89
N PRO A 166 5.81 -33.35 7.60
CA PRO A 166 4.81 -32.39 7.14
C PRO A 166 3.41 -33.00 7.19
N ARG A 167 2.46 -32.27 7.81
CA ARG A 167 1.04 -32.63 7.82
C ARG A 167 0.33 -32.02 6.64
N ASN A 168 -0.61 -32.76 6.05
CA ASN A 168 -1.49 -32.23 5.03
C ASN A 168 -2.61 -31.43 5.72
N ILE A 169 -2.57 -30.11 5.55
CA ILE A 169 -3.66 -29.20 5.98
C ILE A 169 -4.54 -28.98 4.78
N GLY A 170 -5.66 -29.72 4.74
CA GLY A 170 -6.65 -29.60 3.67
C GLY A 170 -7.32 -28.22 3.62
N PRO A 171 -7.83 -27.79 2.46
CA PRO A 171 -8.57 -26.55 2.34
C PRO A 171 -9.90 -26.64 3.12
N ARG A 172 -10.25 -25.56 3.82
CA ARG A 172 -11.50 -25.51 4.61
C ARG A 172 -12.75 -25.52 3.72
N ASN A 173 -12.73 -24.74 2.65
CA ASN A 173 -13.85 -24.65 1.72
C ASN A 173 -13.35 -24.29 0.31
N PRO A 174 -13.01 -25.30 -0.51
CA PRO A 174 -12.51 -25.05 -1.86
C PRO A 174 -13.56 -24.40 -2.78
N TRP A 175 -14.83 -24.68 -2.56
CA TRP A 175 -15.92 -24.09 -3.36
C TRP A 175 -16.03 -22.58 -3.16
N LEU A 176 -15.90 -22.11 -1.92
CA LEU A 176 -15.89 -20.68 -1.64
C LEU A 176 -14.69 -19.97 -2.30
N VAL A 177 -13.54 -20.63 -2.32
CA VAL A 177 -12.35 -20.12 -3.02
C VAL A 177 -12.60 -20.03 -4.53
N CYS A 178 -13.17 -21.09 -5.13
CA CYS A 178 -13.53 -21.07 -6.56
C CYS A 178 -14.50 -19.94 -6.89
N ILE A 179 -15.52 -19.73 -6.07
CA ILE A 179 -16.50 -18.64 -6.27
C ILE A 179 -15.81 -17.27 -6.18
N ALA A 180 -14.98 -17.07 -5.16
CA ALA A 180 -14.27 -15.79 -4.97
C ALA A 180 -13.30 -15.49 -6.14
N VAL A 181 -12.55 -16.47 -6.61
CA VAL A 181 -11.65 -16.35 -7.74
C VAL A 181 -12.44 -16.10 -9.04
N SER A 182 -13.52 -16.82 -9.26
CA SER A 182 -14.39 -16.62 -10.43
C SER A 182 -15.00 -15.21 -10.43
N TYR A 183 -15.46 -14.72 -9.29
CA TYR A 183 -15.99 -13.37 -9.15
C TYR A 183 -14.95 -12.33 -9.51
N THR A 184 -13.72 -12.45 -8.99
CA THR A 184 -12.61 -11.55 -9.32
C THR A 184 -12.32 -11.51 -10.83
N HIS A 185 -12.27 -12.66 -11.48
CA HIS A 185 -11.99 -12.75 -12.93
C HIS A 185 -13.15 -12.30 -13.82
N LEU A 186 -14.38 -12.42 -13.35
CA LEU A 186 -15.55 -11.93 -14.10
C LEU A 186 -15.69 -10.40 -13.99
N THR A 187 -15.29 -9.80 -12.88
CA THR A 187 -15.41 -8.35 -12.69
C THR A 187 -14.28 -7.56 -13.36
N LEU A 188 -13.06 -8.10 -13.43
CA LEU A 188 -11.93 -7.43 -14.09
C LEU A 188 -12.18 -7.10 -15.58
N PRO A 189 -12.71 -7.99 -16.43
CA PRO A 189 -12.98 -7.67 -17.84
C PRO A 189 -14.09 -6.65 -18.04
N THR A 190 -15.03 -6.51 -17.12
CA THR A 190 -16.11 -5.53 -17.22
C THR A 190 -15.65 -4.11 -16.92
N ILE A 191 -14.61 -3.94 -16.12
CA ILE A 191 -14.01 -2.63 -15.80
C ILE A 191 -13.15 -2.13 -17.01
N LEU A 192 -12.60 -3.03 -17.79
CA LEU A 192 -11.73 -2.71 -18.93
C LEU A 192 -12.52 -2.38 -20.24
N ARG A 193 -13.84 -2.39 -20.21
CA ARG A 193 -14.70 -2.11 -21.37
C ARG A 193 -15.39 -0.74 -21.34
N VAL A 194 -14.97 0.15 -20.45
CA VAL A 194 -15.48 1.54 -20.37
C VAL A 194 -14.49 2.49 -21.03
#